data_d04a98ee8aa575d25c4c0d03c9ef7812
#
_entry.id   d04a98ee8aa575d25c4c0d03c9ef7812
#
_cell.length_a   1.000
_cell.length_b   1.000
_cell.length_c   1.000
_cell.angle_alpha   90.00
_cell.angle_beta   90.00
_cell.angle_gamma   90.00
#
_symmetry.space_group_name_H-M   'P 1'
#
loop_
_entity.id
_entity.type
_entity.pdbx_description
1 polymer ?
#
loop_
_entity_poly.entity_id
_entity_poly.type
_entity_poly.pdbx_seq_one_letter_code
_entity_poly.pdbx_strand_id
1 'polypeptide(L)'
;MLLEKNDKLLFIGDSISDYDRARPVGEGLFKAWGTSYVADVGSLLCCMYPELNLRIVNMGISGNQIRDLDRRWQTDVLDLKPDFVSVLIGINDVWRQYDSPQMPEQHV
;
A
#
# COMPACT_ATOMS: atom_id res chain seq x y z
N MET A 1 -6.19 -22.51 0.30
CA MET A 1 -5.98 -21.07 0.27
C MET A 1 -4.50 -20.75 0.42
N LEU A 2 -4.01 -19.72 -0.30
CA LEU A 2 -2.60 -19.36 -0.25
C LEU A 2 -2.18 -18.66 1.06
N LEU A 3 -3.14 -18.01 1.74
CA LEU A 3 -2.87 -17.32 2.99
C LEU A 3 -2.73 -18.31 4.14
N GLU A 4 -1.73 -18.06 4.98
CA GLU A 4 -1.45 -18.87 6.15
C GLU A 4 -1.59 -18.06 7.44
N LYS A 5 -1.64 -18.75 8.58
CA LYS A 5 -1.79 -18.11 9.88
C LYS A 5 -0.64 -17.14 10.14
N ASN A 6 -0.99 -15.95 10.61
CA ASN A 6 -0.08 -14.85 10.94
C ASN A 6 0.59 -14.20 9.73
N ASP A 7 0.10 -14.44 8.52
CA ASP A 7 0.64 -13.77 7.34
C ASP A 7 0.46 -12.25 7.43
N LYS A 8 1.46 -11.53 6.94
CA LYS A 8 1.43 -10.08 6.83
C LYS A 8 1.21 -9.72 5.36
N LEU A 9 0.11 -9.00 5.10
CA LEU A 9 -0.25 -8.49 3.78
C LEU A 9 0.03 -7.00 3.75
N LEU A 10 0.94 -6.58 2.89
CA LEU A 10 1.32 -5.18 2.75
C LEU A 10 0.75 -4.61 1.45
N PHE A 11 0.06 -3.49 1.56
CA PHE A 11 -0.49 -2.76 0.42
C PHE A 11 0.31 -1.48 0.23
N ILE A 12 0.87 -1.29 -0.95
CA ILE A 12 1.69 -0.12 -1.25
C ILE A 12 1.22 0.53 -2.55
N GLY A 13 1.26 1.84 -2.60
CA GLY A 13 0.80 2.60 -3.75
C GLY A 13 0.77 4.09 -3.47
N ASP A 14 -0.17 4.76 -4.12
CA ASP A 14 -0.35 6.22 -4.05
C ASP A 14 -1.55 6.60 -3.17
N SER A 15 -2.22 7.73 -3.48
CA SER A 15 -3.38 8.21 -2.72
C SER A 15 -4.55 7.24 -2.73
N ILE A 16 -4.70 6.45 -3.79
CA ILE A 16 -5.80 5.48 -3.88
C ILE A 16 -5.67 4.43 -2.76
N SER A 17 -4.45 4.11 -2.35
CA SER A 17 -4.19 3.21 -1.22
C SER A 17 -4.09 3.97 0.10
N ASP A 18 -3.47 5.14 0.09
CA ASP A 18 -3.17 5.94 1.30
C ASP A 18 -4.43 6.37 2.05
N TYR A 19 -5.20 7.25 1.47
CA TYR A 19 -6.39 7.89 2.08
C TYR A 19 -6.34 7.96 3.60
N ASP A 20 -5.40 8.77 4.11
CA ASP A 20 -5.25 9.08 5.54
C ASP A 20 -4.89 7.89 6.43
N ARG A 21 -4.11 6.95 5.89
CA ARG A 21 -3.60 5.87 6.73
C ARG A 21 -2.65 6.41 7.81
N ALA A 22 -2.47 5.64 8.89
CA ALA A 22 -1.57 6.02 9.97
C ALA A 22 -0.11 6.09 9.52
N ARG A 23 0.64 6.97 10.16
CA ARG A 23 2.07 7.17 9.90
C ARG A 23 2.87 6.77 11.14
N PRO A 24 4.09 6.26 11.00
CA PRO A 24 4.79 5.96 9.74
C PRO A 24 4.34 4.66 9.06
N VAL A 25 3.66 3.79 9.80
CA VAL A 25 3.18 2.50 9.30
C VAL A 25 1.67 2.43 9.44
N GLY A 26 0.97 2.09 8.37
CA GLY A 26 -0.48 2.00 8.37
C GLY A 26 -0.98 0.67 8.93
N GLU A 27 -0.71 0.44 10.20
CA GLU A 27 -1.18 -0.73 10.94
C GLU A 27 -1.46 -0.32 12.38
N GLY A 28 -2.55 -0.84 12.96
CA GLY A 28 -2.91 -0.55 14.33
C GLY A 28 -4.40 -0.35 14.52
N LEU A 29 -4.77 0.43 15.55
CA LEU A 29 -6.16 0.70 15.91
C LEU A 29 -6.68 1.97 15.25
N PHE A 30 -8.02 2.15 15.28
CA PHE A 30 -8.68 3.40 14.91
C PHE A 30 -8.34 3.94 13.51
N LYS A 31 -8.81 3.26 12.47
CA LYS A 31 -8.62 3.71 11.09
C LYS A 31 -7.15 3.80 10.66
N ALA A 32 -6.27 3.01 11.29
CA ALA A 32 -4.86 3.01 10.92
C ALA A 32 -4.64 2.65 9.44
N TRP A 33 -5.53 1.87 8.85
CA TRP A 33 -5.48 1.55 7.41
C TRP A 33 -5.97 2.68 6.52
N GLY A 34 -6.48 3.76 7.08
CA GLY A 34 -7.09 4.84 6.32
C GLY A 34 -8.52 4.50 5.88
N THR A 35 -8.99 5.16 4.82
CA THR A 35 -10.36 5.01 4.33
C THR A 35 -10.41 4.53 2.88
N SER A 36 -9.35 3.89 2.39
CA SER A 36 -9.27 3.36 1.04
C SER A 36 -9.80 1.92 0.95
N TYR A 37 -9.65 1.33 -0.24
CA TYR A 37 -9.95 -0.09 -0.45
C TYR A 37 -9.16 -1.00 0.49
N VAL A 38 -8.00 -0.56 0.97
CA VAL A 38 -7.17 -1.36 1.90
C VAL A 38 -7.95 -1.65 3.19
N ALA A 39 -8.66 -0.64 3.71
CA ALA A 39 -9.50 -0.83 4.89
C ALA A 39 -10.63 -1.81 4.62
N ASP A 40 -11.26 -1.73 3.45
CA ASP A 40 -12.35 -2.63 3.09
C ASP A 40 -11.86 -4.07 2.93
N VAL A 41 -10.76 -4.27 2.20
CA VAL A 41 -10.17 -5.60 2.00
C VAL A 41 -9.67 -6.18 3.32
N GLY A 42 -8.98 -5.36 4.12
CA GLY A 42 -8.48 -5.77 5.42
C GLY A 42 -9.58 -6.20 6.35
N SER A 43 -10.65 -5.40 6.43
CA SER A 43 -11.80 -5.73 7.27
C SER A 43 -12.49 -7.01 6.81
N LEU A 44 -12.66 -7.17 5.50
CA LEU A 44 -13.29 -8.36 4.93
C LEU A 44 -12.48 -9.61 5.24
N LEU A 45 -11.18 -9.59 5.02
CA LEU A 45 -10.31 -10.74 5.27
C LEU A 45 -10.26 -11.10 6.75
N CYS A 46 -10.16 -10.10 7.62
CA CYS A 46 -10.12 -10.34 9.06
C CYS A 46 -11.47 -10.86 9.57
N CYS A 47 -12.57 -10.45 8.95
CA CYS A 47 -13.90 -10.92 9.32
C CYS A 47 -14.17 -12.34 8.81
N MET A 48 -13.73 -12.66 7.59
CA MET A 48 -13.96 -13.98 6.98
C MET A 48 -13.04 -15.05 7.53
N TYR A 49 -11.81 -14.68 7.89
CA TYR A 49 -10.77 -15.63 8.33
C TYR A 49 -10.13 -15.18 9.64
N PRO A 50 -10.92 -14.99 10.71
CA PRO A 50 -10.35 -14.52 11.99
C PRO A 50 -9.33 -15.50 12.57
N GLU A 51 -9.45 -16.78 12.27
CA GLU A 51 -8.54 -17.82 12.75
C GLU A 51 -7.12 -17.69 12.15
N LEU A 52 -6.97 -16.98 11.04
CA LEU A 52 -5.66 -16.77 10.41
C LEU A 52 -4.86 -15.67 11.09
N ASN A 53 -5.50 -14.81 11.88
CA ASN A 53 -4.81 -13.71 12.56
C ASN A 53 -3.93 -12.91 11.59
N LEU A 54 -4.50 -12.51 10.46
CA LEU A 54 -3.78 -11.79 9.42
C LEU A 54 -3.39 -10.38 9.88
N ARG A 55 -2.22 -9.93 9.43
CA ARG A 55 -1.78 -8.55 9.63
C ARG A 55 -1.91 -7.81 8.31
N ILE A 56 -2.62 -6.70 8.35
CA ILE A 56 -2.84 -5.85 7.17
C ILE A 56 -2.08 -4.54 7.39
N VAL A 57 -1.22 -4.19 6.44
CA VAL A 57 -0.39 -3.00 6.53
C VAL A 57 -0.59 -2.15 5.29
N ASN A 58 -0.88 -0.86 5.47
CA ASN A 58 -1.05 0.10 4.38
C ASN A 58 0.15 1.04 4.34
N MET A 59 0.92 0.97 3.26
CA MET A 59 2.08 1.83 3.02
C MET A 59 1.91 2.73 1.80
N GLY A 60 0.68 3.04 1.44
CA GLY A 60 0.39 4.01 0.40
C GLY A 60 0.85 5.42 0.78
N ILE A 61 1.27 6.21 -0.19
CA ILE A 61 1.62 7.63 -0.01
C ILE A 61 1.05 8.42 -1.17
N SER A 62 0.22 9.41 -0.84
CA SER A 62 -0.40 10.26 -1.85
C SER A 62 0.64 10.92 -2.75
N GLY A 63 0.37 10.94 -4.05
CA GLY A 63 1.26 11.56 -5.03
C GLY A 63 2.38 10.68 -5.53
N ASN A 64 2.59 9.50 -4.96
CA ASN A 64 3.70 8.62 -5.37
C ASN A 64 3.59 8.18 -6.82
N GLN A 65 4.74 8.12 -7.46
CA GLN A 65 4.97 7.53 -8.76
C GLN A 65 5.77 6.22 -8.58
N ILE A 66 5.95 5.47 -9.65
CA ILE A 66 6.70 4.20 -9.59
C ILE A 66 8.10 4.41 -9.01
N ARG A 67 8.80 5.47 -9.43
CA ARG A 67 10.15 5.77 -8.92
C ARG A 67 10.17 6.05 -7.42
N ASP A 68 9.09 6.60 -6.89
CA ASP A 68 8.99 6.86 -5.44
C ASP A 68 8.92 5.57 -4.66
N LEU A 69 8.19 4.58 -5.18
CA LEU A 69 8.14 3.24 -4.57
C LEU A 69 9.51 2.58 -4.58
N ASP A 70 10.24 2.71 -5.68
CA ASP A 70 11.59 2.17 -5.79
C ASP A 70 12.51 2.75 -4.71
N ARG A 71 12.43 4.06 -4.49
CA ARG A 71 13.27 4.75 -3.50
C ARG A 71 13.01 4.30 -2.07
N ARG A 72 11.76 3.96 -1.74
CA ARG A 72 11.38 3.56 -0.38
C ARG A 72 11.12 2.05 -0.22
N TRP A 73 11.43 1.27 -1.24
CA TRP A 73 11.14 -0.17 -1.24
C TRP A 73 11.80 -0.90 -0.08
N GLN A 74 13.07 -0.58 0.21
CA GLN A 74 13.80 -1.24 1.30
C GLN A 74 13.12 -0.98 2.65
N THR A 75 12.87 0.28 2.98
CA THR A 75 12.35 0.65 4.31
C THR A 75 10.86 0.33 4.47
N ASP A 76 10.07 0.49 3.39
CA ASP A 76 8.62 0.42 3.48
C ASP A 76 8.05 -0.95 3.08
N VAL A 77 8.86 -1.79 2.45
CA VAL A 77 8.44 -3.14 2.07
C VAL A 77 9.35 -4.19 2.69
N LEU A 78 10.62 -4.23 2.29
CA LEU A 78 11.51 -5.31 2.69
C LEU A 78 11.76 -5.36 4.20
N ASP A 79 11.96 -4.21 4.82
CA ASP A 79 12.23 -4.14 6.27
C ASP A 79 11.00 -4.53 7.10
N LEU A 80 9.80 -4.41 6.55
CA LEU A 80 8.58 -4.83 7.23
C LEU A 80 8.31 -6.33 7.09
N LYS A 81 9.06 -7.02 6.24
CA LYS A 81 9.00 -8.47 6.07
C LYS A 81 7.59 -8.99 5.80
N PRO A 82 6.91 -8.50 4.75
CA PRO A 82 5.58 -9.01 4.42
C PRO A 82 5.66 -10.40 3.80
N ASP A 83 4.59 -11.17 3.96
CA ASP A 83 4.43 -12.45 3.27
C ASP A 83 3.85 -12.23 1.87
N PHE A 84 3.01 -11.21 1.72
CA PHE A 84 2.42 -10.81 0.44
C PHE A 84 2.46 -9.30 0.28
N VAL A 85 2.70 -8.84 -0.94
CA VAL A 85 2.71 -7.42 -1.28
C VAL A 85 1.73 -7.19 -2.43
N SER A 86 0.84 -6.22 -2.25
CA SER A 86 -0.06 -5.75 -3.30
C SER A 86 0.36 -4.34 -3.70
N VAL A 87 0.64 -4.15 -4.99
CA VAL A 87 1.11 -2.87 -5.52
C VAL A 87 0.05 -2.28 -6.44
N LEU A 88 -0.39 -1.06 -6.13
CA LEU A 88 -1.30 -0.32 -7.00
C LEU A 88 -0.69 1.06 -7.24
N ILE A 89 -0.11 1.26 -8.41
CA ILE A 89 0.64 2.45 -8.75
C ILE A 89 0.54 2.75 -10.26
N GLY A 90 0.77 3.99 -10.65
CA GLY A 90 0.86 4.35 -12.05
C GLY A 90 0.04 5.56 -12.44
N ILE A 91 -1.06 5.86 -11.73
CA ILE A 91 -1.91 6.99 -12.11
C ILE A 91 -1.16 8.32 -12.07
N ASN A 92 -0.29 8.52 -11.08
CA ASN A 92 0.49 9.74 -10.98
C ASN A 92 1.58 9.82 -12.03
N ASP A 93 2.09 8.68 -12.51
CA ASP A 93 3.02 8.66 -13.63
C ASP A 93 2.34 9.19 -14.89
N VAL A 94 1.10 8.77 -15.15
CA VAL A 94 0.32 9.27 -16.28
C VAL A 94 -0.05 10.73 -16.08
N TRP A 95 -0.52 11.08 -14.89
CA TRP A 95 -0.97 12.43 -14.57
C TRP A 95 0.13 13.47 -14.73
N ARG A 96 1.36 13.16 -14.27
CA ARG A 96 2.49 14.07 -14.31
C ARG A 96 2.98 14.39 -15.74
N GLN A 97 2.60 13.60 -16.72
CA GLN A 97 2.88 13.91 -18.11
C GLN A 97 2.20 15.22 -18.55
N TYR A 98 1.09 15.56 -17.91
CA TYR A 98 0.25 16.68 -18.31
C TYR A 98 0.38 17.89 -17.40
N ASP A 99 0.71 17.71 -16.12
CA ASP A 99 0.73 18.81 -15.17
C ASP A 99 2.15 19.21 -14.70
N SER A 100 3.15 18.39 -14.96
CA SER A 100 4.54 18.65 -14.55
C SER A 100 5.51 18.13 -15.58
N PRO A 101 6.54 18.92 -15.98
CA PRO A 101 7.60 18.43 -16.86
C PRO A 101 8.32 17.26 -16.20
N GLN A 102 8.56 16.20 -16.97
CA GLN A 102 9.26 14.99 -16.49
C GLN A 102 10.26 14.53 -17.54
N MET A 103 11.24 13.75 -17.07
CA MET A 103 12.16 13.09 -17.99
C MET A 103 11.40 12.05 -18.81
N PRO A 104 11.77 11.83 -20.08
CA PRO A 104 11.03 10.89 -20.94
C PRO A 104 10.87 9.49 -20.37
N GLU A 105 11.88 9.00 -19.66
CA GLU A 105 11.84 7.65 -19.04
C GLU A 105 10.84 7.53 -17.89
N GLN A 106 10.27 8.63 -17.45
CA GLN A 106 9.27 8.64 -16.38
C GLN A 106 7.85 8.66 -16.92
N HIS A 107 7.71 8.83 -18.21
CA HIS A 107 6.38 8.82 -18.86
C HIS A 107 5.96 7.36 -19.11
N VAL A 108 4.68 7.10 -18.98
CA VAL A 108 4.08 5.80 -19.27
C VAL A 108 3.25 5.83 -20.54
#